data_d9252a2dab4244c7328841b059c07eae
#
_entry.id   d9252a2dab4244c7328841b059c07eae
#
_cell.length_a   1.000
_cell.length_b   1.000
_cell.length_c   1.000
_cell.angle_alpha   90.00
_cell.angle_beta   90.00
_cell.angle_gamma   90.00
#
_symmetry.space_group_name_H-M   'P 1'
#
loop_
_entity.id
_entity.type
_entity.pdbx_description
1 polymer ?
#
loop_
_entity_poly.entity_id
_entity_poly.type
_entity_poly.pdbx_seq_one_letter_code
_entity_poly.pdbx_strand_id
1 'polypeptide(L)'
;MLKLYTDGASSYKRGLYGSGYVIVENDSEIYSASIKGKYPQFVKYNNVAGEIFSCLYGVEKCIELGYKSVEVYVDYIGLIKWLSGAWRAKNELSQAYISTMRHLEQHIDINFKKVKAHSKELGDKWNERADDLATSSIN
;
A
#
# COMPACT_ATOMS: atom_id res chain seq x y z
N MET A 1 8.51 -16.85 -1.11
CA MET A 1 8.67 -15.38 -1.01
C MET A 1 7.40 -14.75 -0.45
N LEU A 2 7.55 -13.91 0.54
CA LEU A 2 6.42 -13.19 1.10
C LEU A 2 5.96 -12.12 0.13
N LYS A 3 4.66 -11.98 -0.05
CA LYS A 3 4.07 -10.99 -0.94
C LYS A 3 3.11 -10.10 -0.17
N LEU A 4 3.17 -8.82 -0.44
CA LEU A 4 2.26 -7.82 0.14
C LEU A 4 1.53 -7.14 -1.00
N TYR A 5 0.21 -7.26 -1.02
CA TYR A 5 -0.64 -6.57 -2.00
C TYR A 5 -1.29 -5.39 -1.32
N THR A 6 -1.25 -4.23 -1.95
CA THR A 6 -1.72 -2.98 -1.36
C THR A 6 -2.68 -2.28 -2.31
N ASP A 7 -3.63 -1.54 -1.75
CA ASP A 7 -4.51 -0.67 -2.54
C ASP A 7 -5.07 0.44 -1.68
N GLY A 8 -5.55 1.49 -2.34
CA GLY A 8 -6.18 2.61 -1.68
C GLY A 8 -7.52 2.93 -2.32
N ALA A 9 -8.41 3.49 -1.53
CA ALA A 9 -9.71 3.94 -1.98
C ALA A 9 -10.00 5.32 -1.41
N SER A 10 -10.89 6.06 -2.06
CA SER A 10 -11.30 7.36 -1.56
C SER A 10 -12.74 7.67 -1.97
N SER A 11 -13.35 8.56 -1.21
CA SER A 11 -14.63 9.14 -1.55
C SER A 11 -14.53 10.64 -1.28
N TYR A 12 -14.33 11.41 -2.32
CA TYR A 12 -14.25 12.86 -2.22
C TYR A 12 -15.53 13.42 -1.59
N LYS A 13 -16.67 12.93 -2.05
CA LYS A 13 -18.00 13.38 -1.59
C LYS A 13 -18.18 13.17 -0.08
N ARG A 14 -17.64 12.08 0.45
CA ARG A 14 -17.75 11.76 1.88
C ARG A 14 -16.54 12.22 2.69
N GLY A 15 -15.53 12.77 2.04
CA GLY A 15 -14.31 13.22 2.71
C GLY A 15 -13.53 12.09 3.34
N LEU A 16 -13.44 10.93 2.67
CA LEU A 16 -12.80 9.73 3.22
C LEU A 16 -11.73 9.19 2.30
N TYR A 17 -10.71 8.56 2.88
CA TYR A 17 -9.80 7.69 2.17
C TYR A 17 -9.58 6.43 3.00
N GLY A 18 -9.15 5.37 2.35
CA GLY A 18 -8.96 4.11 3.04
C GLY A 18 -7.88 3.27 2.40
N SER A 19 -7.41 2.30 3.16
CA SER A 19 -6.32 1.42 2.78
C SER A 19 -6.72 -0.03 2.94
N GLY A 20 -6.25 -0.87 2.02
CA GLY A 20 -6.38 -2.31 2.13
C GLY A 20 -5.06 -2.96 1.83
N TYR A 21 -4.69 -3.99 2.58
CA TYR A 21 -3.52 -4.78 2.24
C TYR A 21 -3.72 -6.24 2.62
N VAL A 22 -3.01 -7.11 1.90
CA VAL A 22 -3.05 -8.55 2.12
C VAL A 22 -1.62 -9.07 2.10
N ILE A 23 -1.25 -9.83 3.12
CA ILE A 23 0.05 -10.49 3.19
C ILE A 23 -0.15 -11.96 2.83
N VAL A 24 0.60 -12.43 1.86
CA VAL A 24 0.44 -13.76 1.26
C VAL A 24 1.75 -14.51 1.30
N GLU A 25 1.71 -15.77 1.74
CA GLU A 25 2.85 -16.68 1.70
C GLU A 25 2.37 -18.02 1.15
N ASN A 26 3.09 -18.54 0.16
CA ASN A 26 2.73 -19.80 -0.49
C ASN A 26 1.29 -19.82 -0.99
N ASP A 27 0.89 -18.71 -1.62
CA ASP A 27 -0.46 -18.50 -2.18
C ASP A 27 -1.58 -18.63 -1.14
N SER A 28 -1.26 -18.35 0.13
CA SER A 28 -2.25 -18.32 1.21
C SER A 28 -2.18 -16.99 1.94
N GLU A 29 -3.34 -16.43 2.22
CA GLU A 29 -3.44 -15.21 3.00
C GLU A 29 -3.07 -15.51 4.46
N ILE A 30 -2.05 -14.80 4.98
CA ILE A 30 -1.64 -14.96 6.39
C ILE A 30 -2.06 -13.76 7.24
N TYR A 31 -2.35 -12.63 6.62
CA TYR A 31 -2.84 -11.45 7.33
C TYR A 31 -3.46 -10.47 6.32
N SER A 32 -4.45 -9.74 6.74
CA SER A 32 -5.03 -8.67 5.92
C SER A 32 -5.61 -7.58 6.80
N ALA A 33 -5.79 -6.39 6.24
CA ALA A 33 -6.37 -5.27 6.97
C ALA A 33 -7.17 -4.37 6.05
N SER A 34 -8.20 -3.76 6.62
CA SER A 34 -9.05 -2.77 6.00
C SER A 34 -9.06 -1.57 6.94
N ILE A 35 -8.46 -0.45 6.54
CA ILE A 35 -8.18 0.67 7.43
C ILE A 35 -8.73 1.96 6.87
N LYS A 36 -9.63 2.60 7.63
CA LYS A 36 -10.15 3.92 7.29
C LYS A 36 -9.11 4.98 7.64
N GLY A 37 -8.95 5.99 6.78
CA GLY A 37 -7.98 7.06 6.99
C GLY A 37 -8.28 7.88 8.22
N LYS A 38 -7.25 8.23 8.97
CA LYS A 38 -7.34 8.99 10.23
C LYS A 38 -7.10 10.48 10.07
N TYR A 39 -6.51 10.89 8.96
CA TYR A 39 -5.93 12.23 8.82
C TYR A 39 -6.69 13.05 7.80
N PRO A 40 -7.63 13.92 8.25
CA PRO A 40 -8.44 14.72 7.33
C PRO A 40 -7.62 15.55 6.34
N GLN A 41 -6.44 16.00 6.73
CA GLN A 41 -5.57 16.81 5.87
C GLN A 41 -5.10 16.06 4.63
N PHE A 42 -5.19 14.72 4.61
CA PHE A 42 -4.73 13.92 3.48
C PHE A 42 -5.85 13.51 2.54
N VAL A 43 -7.10 13.83 2.85
CA VAL A 43 -8.26 13.51 2.01
C VAL A 43 -8.10 14.09 0.60
N LYS A 44 -7.48 15.25 0.48
CA LYS A 44 -7.24 15.92 -0.81
C LYS A 44 -6.34 15.11 -1.76
N TYR A 45 -5.61 14.14 -1.26
CA TYR A 45 -4.75 13.29 -2.10
C TYR A 45 -5.49 12.05 -2.62
N ASN A 46 -6.76 11.90 -2.26
CA ASN A 46 -7.65 10.84 -2.77
C ASN A 46 -7.07 9.44 -2.57
N ASN A 47 -7.12 8.61 -3.62
CA ASN A 47 -6.63 7.24 -3.57
C ASN A 47 -5.16 7.14 -3.19
N VAL A 48 -4.36 8.15 -3.53
CA VAL A 48 -2.92 8.13 -3.26
C VAL A 48 -2.65 8.08 -1.76
N ALA A 49 -3.46 8.77 -0.94
CA ALA A 49 -3.32 8.70 0.51
C ALA A 49 -3.52 7.26 0.98
N GLY A 50 -4.57 6.60 0.49
CA GLY A 50 -4.83 5.20 0.83
C GLY A 50 -3.72 4.27 0.38
N GLU A 51 -3.20 4.48 -0.84
CA GLU A 51 -2.07 3.71 -1.38
C GLU A 51 -0.84 3.82 -0.48
N ILE A 52 -0.50 5.04 -0.09
CA ILE A 52 0.67 5.28 0.76
C ILE A 52 0.51 4.54 2.10
N PHE A 53 -0.62 4.74 2.77
CA PHE A 53 -0.82 4.12 4.09
C PHE A 53 -0.93 2.61 4.02
N SER A 54 -1.54 2.04 2.96
CA SER A 54 -1.59 0.59 2.80
C SER A 54 -0.18 0.01 2.68
N CYS A 55 0.69 0.68 1.96
CA CYS A 55 2.08 0.26 1.80
C CYS A 55 2.83 0.34 3.13
N LEU A 56 2.73 1.48 3.83
CA LEU A 56 3.44 1.68 5.09
C LEU A 56 2.97 0.70 6.17
N TYR A 57 1.67 0.58 6.37
CA TYR A 57 1.13 -0.34 7.38
C TYR A 57 1.41 -1.79 7.02
N GLY A 58 1.32 -2.14 5.74
CA GLY A 58 1.59 -3.50 5.29
C GLY A 58 3.03 -3.92 5.50
N VAL A 59 3.98 -3.06 5.13
CA VAL A 59 5.41 -3.34 5.33
C VAL A 59 5.72 -3.43 6.82
N GLU A 60 5.18 -2.50 7.62
CA GLU A 60 5.36 -2.53 9.06
C GLU A 60 4.86 -3.84 9.66
N LYS A 61 3.73 -4.34 9.18
CA LYS A 61 3.17 -5.62 9.62
C LYS A 61 4.07 -6.79 9.25
N CYS A 62 4.67 -6.78 8.06
CA CYS A 62 5.61 -7.81 7.65
C CYS A 62 6.81 -7.87 8.60
N ILE A 63 7.32 -6.71 9.01
CA ILE A 63 8.41 -6.61 9.98
C ILE A 63 7.96 -7.18 11.33
N GLU A 64 6.79 -6.77 11.79
CA GLU A 64 6.21 -7.22 13.06
C GLU A 64 6.06 -8.73 13.10
N LEU A 65 5.69 -9.35 11.96
CA LEU A 65 5.54 -10.80 11.85
C LEU A 65 6.88 -11.53 11.76
N GLY A 66 7.99 -10.81 11.70
CA GLY A 66 9.32 -11.41 11.73
C GLY A 66 9.96 -11.71 10.38
N TYR A 67 9.36 -11.23 9.28
CA TYR A 67 9.90 -11.45 7.94
C TYR A 67 11.06 -10.51 7.65
N LYS A 68 12.02 -10.97 6.83
CA LYS A 68 13.23 -10.23 6.48
C LYS A 68 13.23 -9.74 5.03
N SER A 69 12.29 -10.18 4.22
CA SER A 69 12.15 -9.71 2.84
C SER A 69 10.70 -9.83 2.39
N VAL A 70 10.28 -8.96 1.47
CA VAL A 70 8.92 -8.94 0.97
C VAL A 70 8.90 -8.34 -0.44
N GLU A 71 8.04 -8.92 -1.31
CA GLU A 71 7.68 -8.31 -2.58
C GLU A 71 6.41 -7.50 -2.37
N VAL A 72 6.46 -6.20 -2.65
CA VAL A 72 5.32 -5.30 -2.46
C VAL A 72 4.70 -4.97 -3.80
N TYR A 73 3.45 -5.34 -3.98
CA TYR A 73 2.69 -5.12 -5.21
C TYR A 73 1.88 -3.85 -5.07
N VAL A 74 2.18 -2.87 -5.91
CA VAL A 74 1.53 -1.56 -5.88
C VAL A 74 0.92 -1.23 -7.24
N ASP A 75 -0.19 -0.50 -7.22
CA ASP A 75 -0.88 -0.05 -8.42
C ASP A 75 -0.35 1.32 -8.86
N TYR A 76 -0.14 2.22 -7.92
CA TYR A 76 0.31 3.57 -8.22
C TYR A 76 1.82 3.65 -8.33
N ILE A 77 2.32 3.99 -9.53
CA ILE A 77 3.76 4.01 -9.82
C ILE A 77 4.53 5.02 -8.95
N GLY A 78 3.85 6.05 -8.45
CA GLY A 78 4.49 7.06 -7.60
C GLY A 78 5.19 6.49 -6.38
N LEU A 79 4.65 5.40 -5.82
CA LEU A 79 5.25 4.76 -4.65
C LEU A 79 6.66 4.23 -4.96
N ILE A 80 6.90 3.83 -6.20
CA ILE A 80 8.20 3.37 -6.67
C ILE A 80 9.07 4.55 -7.08
N LYS A 81 8.49 5.48 -7.84
CA LYS A 81 9.23 6.60 -8.42
C LYS A 81 9.76 7.58 -7.38
N TRP A 82 9.01 7.79 -6.29
CA TRP A 82 9.48 8.66 -5.21
C TRP A 82 10.71 8.06 -4.51
N LEU A 83 10.69 6.76 -4.25
CA LEU A 83 11.81 6.10 -3.57
C LEU A 83 13.05 5.99 -4.45
N SER A 84 12.87 5.81 -5.76
CA SER A 84 13.99 5.74 -6.69
C SER A 84 14.60 7.11 -7.00
N GLY A 85 13.90 8.19 -6.64
CA GLY A 85 14.33 9.54 -6.98
C GLY A 85 13.93 10.00 -8.38
N ALA A 86 13.22 9.14 -9.15
CA ALA A 86 12.76 9.52 -10.49
C ALA A 86 11.72 10.64 -10.43
N TRP A 87 10.89 10.65 -9.38
CA TRP A 87 9.92 11.72 -9.13
C TRP A 87 10.29 12.44 -7.85
N ARG A 88 10.19 13.75 -7.87
CA ARG A 88 10.39 14.57 -6.69
C ARG A 88 9.13 14.54 -5.81
N ALA A 89 9.30 14.31 -4.52
CA ALA A 89 8.20 14.39 -3.57
C ALA A 89 7.93 15.85 -3.24
N LYS A 90 6.76 16.37 -3.61
CA LYS A 90 6.43 17.79 -3.53
C LYS A 90 5.48 18.17 -2.39
N ASN A 91 4.95 17.19 -1.67
CA ASN A 91 4.03 17.47 -0.56
C ASN A 91 4.47 16.71 0.69
N GLU A 92 3.87 17.10 1.82
CA GLU A 92 4.25 16.51 3.11
C GLU A 92 3.98 15.01 3.18
N LEU A 93 2.92 14.53 2.51
CA LEU A 93 2.57 13.12 2.57
C LEU A 93 3.58 12.25 1.81
N SER A 94 3.94 12.65 0.58
CA SER A 94 4.94 11.92 -0.19
C SER A 94 6.33 11.98 0.44
N GLN A 95 6.66 13.11 1.07
CA GLN A 95 7.93 13.26 1.79
C GLN A 95 7.95 12.37 3.03
N ALA A 96 6.85 12.30 3.77
CA ALA A 96 6.74 11.41 4.93
C ALA A 96 6.79 9.95 4.51
N TYR A 97 6.21 9.61 3.35
CA TYR A 97 6.27 8.26 2.80
C TYR A 97 7.74 7.84 2.58
N ILE A 98 8.51 8.70 1.89
CA ILE A 98 9.92 8.40 1.63
C ILE A 98 10.69 8.21 2.95
N SER A 99 10.52 9.14 3.88
CA SER A 99 11.22 9.10 5.17
C SER A 99 10.89 7.82 5.95
N THR A 100 9.62 7.47 6.01
CA THR A 100 9.18 6.28 6.73
C THR A 100 9.67 5.01 6.06
N MET A 101 9.59 4.93 4.73
CA MET A 101 10.07 3.75 4.00
C MET A 101 11.58 3.55 4.16
N ARG A 102 12.35 4.65 4.14
CA ARG A 102 13.80 4.56 4.39
C ARG A 102 14.09 3.96 5.76
N HIS A 103 13.29 4.33 6.76
CA HIS A 103 13.40 3.75 8.09
C HIS A 103 13.05 2.25 8.09
N LEU A 104 11.94 1.89 7.45
CA LEU A 104 11.49 0.49 7.39
C LEU A 104 12.48 -0.40 6.61
N GLU A 105 13.13 0.14 5.58
CA GLU A 105 14.12 -0.60 4.79
C GLU A 105 15.32 -1.06 5.62
N GLN A 106 15.55 -0.47 6.78
CA GLN A 106 16.61 -0.91 7.68
C GLN A 106 16.28 -2.25 8.35
N HIS A 107 15.01 -2.65 8.34
CA HIS A 107 14.53 -3.84 9.02
C HIS A 107 14.07 -4.95 8.10
N ILE A 108 13.80 -4.65 6.83
CA ILE A 108 13.28 -5.60 5.88
C ILE A 108 13.71 -5.20 4.46
N ASP A 109 14.06 -6.19 3.64
CA ASP A 109 14.35 -5.96 2.23
C ASP A 109 13.04 -5.85 1.46
N ILE A 110 12.86 -4.75 0.75
CA ILE A 110 11.63 -4.43 0.04
C ILE A 110 11.90 -4.46 -1.46
N ASN A 111 11.15 -5.28 -2.18
CA ASN A 111 11.22 -5.38 -3.63
C ASN A 111 9.85 -5.02 -4.21
N PHE A 112 9.77 -3.88 -4.88
CA PHE A 112 8.50 -3.39 -5.44
C PHE A 112 8.19 -4.03 -6.77
N LYS A 113 6.91 -4.32 -6.97
CA LYS A 113 6.35 -4.80 -8.24
C LYS A 113 5.14 -3.93 -8.58
N LYS A 114 5.14 -3.38 -9.80
CA LYS A 114 3.99 -2.62 -10.29
C LYS A 114 2.99 -3.59 -10.90
N VAL A 115 1.74 -3.52 -10.46
CA VAL A 115 0.67 -4.33 -11.04
C VAL A 115 -0.13 -3.50 -12.03
N LYS A 116 -0.78 -4.17 -12.99
CA LYS A 116 -1.70 -3.51 -13.90
C LYS A 116 -3.02 -3.29 -13.17
N ALA A 117 -3.49 -2.05 -13.17
CA ALA A 117 -4.79 -1.72 -12.60
C ALA A 117 -5.88 -2.51 -13.32
N HIS A 118 -6.78 -3.11 -12.53
CA HIS A 118 -7.97 -3.81 -13.05
C HIS A 118 -7.67 -4.97 -14.01
N SER A 119 -6.47 -5.52 -13.98
CA SER A 119 -6.13 -6.71 -14.74
C SER A 119 -6.91 -7.91 -14.17
N LYS A 120 -7.42 -8.76 -15.06
CA LYS A 120 -8.11 -10.00 -14.68
C LYS A 120 -7.26 -11.23 -14.96
N GLU A 121 -5.97 -11.06 -15.06
CA GLU A 121 -5.04 -12.15 -15.31
C GLU A 121 -4.91 -13.08 -14.11
N LEU A 122 -4.41 -14.28 -14.36
CA LEU A 122 -4.15 -15.26 -13.29
C LEU A 122 -3.21 -14.66 -12.24
N GLY A 123 -3.61 -14.72 -10.97
CA GLY A 123 -2.83 -14.16 -9.87
C GLY A 123 -3.33 -12.82 -9.36
N ASP A 124 -4.32 -12.20 -10.04
CA ASP A 124 -4.87 -10.91 -9.63
C ASP A 124 -5.83 -10.99 -8.45
N LYS A 125 -6.17 -12.21 -8.01
CA LYS A 125 -7.12 -12.38 -6.91
C LYS A 125 -6.71 -11.60 -5.65
N TRP A 126 -5.42 -11.48 -5.39
CA TRP A 126 -4.91 -10.77 -4.23
C TRP A 126 -4.98 -9.26 -4.40
N ASN A 127 -4.81 -8.77 -5.64
CA ASN A 127 -5.03 -7.36 -5.95
C ASN A 127 -6.50 -6.99 -5.74
N GLU A 128 -7.42 -7.86 -6.19
CA GLU A 128 -8.85 -7.66 -5.98
C GLU A 128 -9.19 -7.70 -4.48
N ARG A 129 -8.55 -8.59 -3.75
CA ARG A 129 -8.74 -8.67 -2.30
C ARG A 129 -8.33 -7.37 -1.62
N ALA A 130 -7.16 -6.81 -1.98
CA ALA A 130 -6.68 -5.55 -1.43
C ALA A 130 -7.63 -4.39 -1.82
N ASP A 131 -8.12 -4.37 -3.05
CA ASP A 131 -9.09 -3.38 -3.52
C ASP A 131 -10.38 -3.46 -2.69
N ASP A 132 -10.92 -4.66 -2.49
CA ASP A 132 -12.13 -4.86 -1.70
C ASP A 132 -11.94 -4.38 -0.26
N LEU A 133 -10.79 -4.66 0.33
CA LEU A 133 -10.48 -4.22 1.69
C LEU A 133 -10.39 -2.69 1.78
N ALA A 134 -9.75 -2.06 0.80
CA ALA A 134 -9.66 -0.60 0.76
C ALA A 134 -11.04 0.03 0.61
N THR A 135 -11.84 -0.48 -0.31
CA THR A 135 -13.19 0.01 -0.57
C THR A 135 -14.10 -0.18 0.66
N SER A 136 -14.01 -1.35 1.29
CA SER A 136 -14.80 -1.65 2.48
C SER A 136 -14.50 -0.70 3.64
N SER A 137 -13.26 -0.21 3.74
CA SER A 137 -12.86 0.66 4.84
C SER A 137 -13.61 1.98 4.87
N ILE A 138 -14.11 2.43 3.71
CA ILE A 138 -14.81 3.70 3.58
C ILE A 138 -16.31 3.57 3.31
N ASN A 139 -16.83 2.37 3.34
CA ASN A 139 -18.27 2.13 3.18
C ASN A 139 -19.02 2.30 4.50
#